data_9f9df8ce8e25e80935340eb53fb3ead9
#
_entry.id   9f9df8ce8e25e80935340eb53fb3ead9
#
_cell.length_a   1.000
_cell.length_b   1.000
_cell.length_c   1.000
_cell.angle_alpha   90.00
_cell.angle_beta   90.00
_cell.angle_gamma   90.00
#
_symmetry.space_group_name_H-M   'P 1'
#
loop_
_entity.id
_entity.type
_entity.pdbx_description
1 polymer ?
#
loop_
_entity_poly.entity_id
_entity_poly.type
_entity_poly.pdbx_seq_one_letter_code
_entity_poly.pdbx_strand_id
1 'polypeptide(L)'
;MVTGLEMEDSMGIIREAYGVTKNEDRVTKYTMTNQNGMRVSIIDFGAVITNIWMPDKYGVLEDIALGFGSIEGYEVNKPAFGAIVGRVANRISNASFTLNGKTYQLEQNDETNCLHGGTKRFEKRMYKAECSMEEGA
;
A
#
# COMPACT_ATOMS: atom_id res chain seq x y z
N MET A 1 -19.06 9.99 -17.53
CA MET A 1 -18.25 8.99 -18.23
C MET A 1 -16.82 9.53 -18.26
N VAL A 2 -15.99 9.18 -17.28
CA VAL A 2 -14.58 9.59 -17.21
C VAL A 2 -13.80 8.44 -17.83
N THR A 3 -13.41 8.60 -19.10
CA THR A 3 -12.45 7.72 -19.75
C THR A 3 -11.10 7.93 -19.07
N GLY A 4 -10.75 7.07 -18.13
CA GLY A 4 -9.39 7.03 -17.60
C GLY A 4 -8.45 6.68 -18.74
N LEU A 5 -7.55 7.59 -19.08
CA LEU A 5 -6.44 7.30 -19.97
C LEU A 5 -5.54 6.29 -19.24
N GLU A 6 -5.62 5.04 -19.66
CA GLU A 6 -4.59 4.05 -19.35
C GLU A 6 -3.32 4.51 -20.07
N MET A 7 -2.32 4.92 -19.33
CA MET A 7 -1.00 5.20 -19.90
C MET A 7 -0.15 3.95 -19.66
N GLU A 8 0.00 3.13 -20.70
CA GLU A 8 0.98 2.06 -20.71
C GLU A 8 2.37 2.71 -20.82
N ASP A 9 3.18 2.51 -19.81
CA ASP A 9 4.58 2.91 -19.84
C ASP A 9 5.36 1.92 -20.73
N SER A 10 6.37 2.39 -21.45
CA SER A 10 7.26 1.56 -22.27
C SER A 10 7.95 0.42 -21.51
N MET A 11 7.74 0.36 -20.18
CA MET A 11 8.29 -0.60 -19.24
C MET A 11 7.29 -1.67 -18.76
N GLY A 12 6.11 -1.82 -19.39
CA GLY A 12 5.14 -2.84 -18.98
C GLY A 12 4.44 -2.57 -17.65
N ILE A 13 4.48 -1.33 -17.15
CA ILE A 13 3.75 -0.89 -15.97
C ILE A 13 2.54 -0.08 -16.42
N ILE A 14 1.36 -0.53 -16.04
CA ILE A 14 0.11 0.19 -16.28
C ILE A 14 -0.12 1.16 -15.12
N ARG A 15 -0.42 2.42 -15.44
CA ARG A 15 -0.81 3.47 -14.48
C ARG A 15 -2.23 3.90 -14.75
N GLU A 16 -3.06 3.88 -13.72
CA GLU A 16 -4.46 4.29 -13.83
C GLU A 16 -4.90 5.12 -12.62
N ALA A 17 -5.87 6.01 -12.81
CA ALA A 17 -6.48 6.74 -11.72
C ALA A 17 -7.24 5.76 -10.82
N TYR A 18 -6.95 5.74 -9.51
CA TYR A 18 -7.62 4.87 -8.56
C TYR A 18 -8.72 5.57 -7.78
N GLY A 19 -8.55 6.86 -7.50
CA GLY A 19 -9.54 7.66 -6.79
C GLY A 19 -8.96 8.96 -6.25
N VAL A 20 -9.70 9.59 -5.35
CA VAL A 20 -9.30 10.83 -4.67
C VAL A 20 -9.56 10.66 -3.19
N THR A 21 -8.57 10.98 -2.35
CA THR A 21 -8.71 10.92 -0.90
C THR A 21 -9.65 12.00 -0.38
N LYS A 22 -10.06 11.91 0.88
CA LYS A 22 -10.82 12.98 1.58
C LYS A 22 -10.07 14.30 1.67
N ASN A 23 -8.75 14.27 1.54
CA ASN A 23 -7.90 15.46 1.51
C ASN A 23 -7.67 16.00 0.09
N GLU A 24 -8.46 15.51 -0.90
CA GLU A 24 -8.35 15.89 -2.31
C GLU A 24 -7.05 15.43 -3.02
N ASP A 25 -6.27 14.51 -2.41
CA ASP A 25 -5.10 13.92 -3.05
C ASP A 25 -5.55 12.92 -4.12
N ARG A 26 -5.01 13.05 -5.33
CA ARG A 26 -5.23 12.08 -6.41
C ARG A 26 -4.39 10.84 -6.17
N VAL A 27 -5.02 9.67 -6.24
CA VAL A 27 -4.38 8.38 -6.03
C VAL A 27 -4.25 7.66 -7.36
N THR A 28 -3.04 7.18 -7.64
CA THR A 28 -2.70 6.42 -8.83
C THR A 28 -2.43 4.96 -8.44
N LYS A 29 -2.95 4.04 -9.26
CA LYS A 29 -2.64 2.62 -9.16
C LYS A 29 -1.62 2.25 -10.22
N TYR A 30 -0.63 1.48 -9.82
CA TYR A 30 0.46 0.96 -10.64
C TYR A 30 0.32 -0.56 -10.69
N THR A 31 0.14 -1.11 -11.88
CA THR A 31 0.06 -2.57 -12.08
C THR A 31 1.28 -3.05 -12.84
N MET A 32 2.05 -3.91 -12.22
CA MET A 32 3.22 -4.58 -12.78
C MET A 32 2.85 -6.00 -13.19
N THR A 33 3.34 -6.44 -14.34
CA THR A 33 3.12 -7.82 -14.83
C THR A 33 4.46 -8.47 -15.12
N ASN A 34 4.70 -9.64 -14.57
CA ASN A 34 5.90 -10.42 -14.88
C ASN A 34 5.71 -11.32 -16.12
N GLN A 35 6.80 -11.92 -16.60
CA GLN A 35 6.80 -12.79 -17.77
C GLN A 35 5.90 -14.03 -17.64
N ASN A 36 5.60 -14.46 -16.41
CA ASN A 36 4.73 -15.61 -16.12
C ASN A 36 3.25 -15.23 -15.96
N GLY A 37 2.89 -13.97 -16.22
CA GLY A 37 1.51 -13.48 -16.15
C GLY A 37 1.03 -13.14 -14.75
N MET A 38 1.86 -13.28 -13.70
CA MET A 38 1.54 -12.75 -12.37
C MET A 38 1.47 -11.24 -12.42
N ARG A 39 0.48 -10.65 -11.73
CA ARG A 39 0.31 -9.20 -11.64
C ARG A 39 0.24 -8.75 -10.20
N VAL A 40 0.83 -7.59 -9.91
CA VAL A 40 0.73 -6.92 -8.62
C VAL A 40 0.32 -5.48 -8.85
N SER A 41 -0.71 -5.03 -8.14
CA SER A 41 -1.11 -3.62 -8.15
C SER A 41 -0.82 -2.97 -6.81
N ILE A 42 -0.26 -1.77 -6.88
CA ILE A 42 0.08 -0.94 -5.73
C ILE A 42 -0.48 0.46 -5.97
N ILE A 43 -1.04 1.08 -4.94
CA ILE A 43 -1.46 2.48 -4.98
C ILE A 43 -0.42 3.38 -4.28
N ASP A 44 -0.27 4.63 -4.74
CA ASP A 44 0.64 5.60 -4.11
C ASP A 44 0.11 6.17 -2.79
N PHE A 45 -1.14 5.91 -2.43
CA PHE A 45 -1.62 6.08 -1.07
C PHE A 45 -1.17 4.90 -0.22
N GLY A 46 -0.27 5.14 0.73
CA GLY A 46 0.23 4.13 1.66
C GLY A 46 1.18 3.10 1.06
N ALA A 47 1.51 3.20 -0.23
CA ALA A 47 2.17 2.13 -0.99
C ALA A 47 1.48 0.77 -0.79
N VAL A 48 0.14 0.79 -0.69
CA VAL A 48 -0.68 -0.37 -0.36
C VAL A 48 -0.78 -1.30 -1.57
N ILE A 49 -0.54 -2.59 -1.36
CA ILE A 49 -0.85 -3.63 -2.35
C ILE A 49 -2.36 -3.80 -2.39
N THR A 50 -2.98 -3.52 -3.52
CA THR A 50 -4.43 -3.66 -3.70
C THR A 50 -4.84 -4.99 -4.27
N ASN A 51 -4.00 -5.58 -5.13
CA ASN A 51 -4.29 -6.83 -5.81
C ASN A 51 -3.01 -7.62 -6.04
N ILE A 52 -3.12 -8.94 -6.00
CA ILE A 52 -2.10 -9.90 -6.44
C ILE A 52 -2.82 -10.96 -7.27
N TRP A 53 -2.66 -10.90 -8.60
CA TRP A 53 -3.22 -11.93 -9.47
C TRP A 53 -2.18 -13.01 -9.75
N MET A 54 -2.53 -14.23 -9.42
CA MET A 54 -1.72 -15.42 -9.66
C MET A 54 -2.44 -16.36 -10.61
N PRO A 55 -1.76 -16.94 -11.61
CA PRO A 55 -2.35 -18.02 -12.40
C PRO A 55 -2.45 -19.29 -11.52
N ASP A 56 -3.60 -19.92 -11.56
CA ASP A 56 -3.79 -21.25 -11.00
C ASP A 56 -3.10 -22.33 -11.86
N LYS A 57 -3.24 -23.60 -11.48
CA LYS A 57 -2.68 -24.73 -12.23
C LYS A 57 -3.25 -24.91 -13.65
N TYR A 58 -4.33 -24.22 -13.98
CA TYR A 58 -4.95 -24.21 -15.30
C TYR A 58 -4.65 -22.94 -16.09
N GLY A 59 -3.89 -22.00 -15.51
CA GLY A 59 -3.56 -20.70 -16.10
C GLY A 59 -4.63 -19.63 -15.89
N VAL A 60 -5.65 -19.87 -15.06
CA VAL A 60 -6.67 -18.88 -14.74
C VAL A 60 -6.13 -17.92 -13.69
N LEU A 61 -6.17 -16.61 -13.99
CA LEU A 61 -5.73 -15.57 -13.06
C LEU A 61 -6.80 -15.30 -12.02
N GLU A 62 -6.43 -15.40 -10.75
CA GLU A 62 -7.28 -15.05 -9.61
C GLU A 62 -6.56 -14.06 -8.70
N ASP A 63 -7.31 -13.10 -8.15
CA ASP A 63 -6.79 -12.18 -7.14
C ASP A 63 -6.77 -12.88 -5.78
N ILE A 64 -5.57 -13.06 -5.24
CA ILE A 64 -5.35 -13.74 -3.96
C ILE A 64 -5.15 -12.78 -2.80
N ALA A 65 -5.22 -11.46 -3.04
CA ALA A 65 -5.08 -10.45 -2.00
C ALA A 65 -6.45 -10.03 -1.46
N LEU A 66 -6.57 -9.93 -0.14
CA LEU A 66 -7.70 -9.26 0.48
C LEU A 66 -7.52 -7.74 0.40
N GLY A 67 -8.57 -7.04 -0.02
CA GLY A 67 -8.52 -5.59 -0.21
C GLY A 67 -9.90 -4.95 -0.30
N PHE A 68 -9.89 -3.69 -0.73
CA PHE A 68 -11.09 -2.90 -0.97
C PHE A 68 -11.15 -2.49 -2.43
N GLY A 69 -12.37 -2.30 -2.95
CA GLY A 69 -12.58 -1.89 -4.33
C GLY A 69 -12.39 -0.39 -4.59
N SER A 70 -12.13 0.41 -3.55
CA SER A 70 -11.99 1.86 -3.69
C SER A 70 -11.09 2.46 -2.61
N ILE A 71 -10.67 3.73 -2.84
CA ILE A 71 -9.77 4.46 -1.93
C ILE A 71 -10.38 4.68 -0.55
N GLU A 72 -11.68 4.87 -0.44
CA GLU A 72 -12.38 5.09 0.83
C GLU A 72 -12.18 3.91 1.78
N GLY A 73 -12.17 2.68 1.25
CA GLY A 73 -11.87 1.49 2.03
C GLY A 73 -10.46 1.50 2.60
N TYR A 74 -9.48 1.94 1.81
CA TYR A 74 -8.09 2.03 2.24
C TYR A 74 -7.81 3.21 3.17
N GLU A 75 -8.55 4.31 3.07
CA GLU A 75 -8.46 5.39 4.05
C GLU A 75 -8.84 4.94 5.45
N VAL A 76 -9.79 4.02 5.58
CA VAL A 76 -10.19 3.41 6.85
C VAL A 76 -9.29 2.21 7.19
N ASN A 77 -9.22 1.22 6.33
CA ASN A 77 -8.38 0.00 6.36
C ASN A 77 -8.08 -0.53 7.77
N LYS A 78 -9.09 -0.78 8.58
CA LYS A 78 -8.92 -1.31 9.94
C LYS A 78 -8.12 -2.63 9.99
N PRO A 79 -8.36 -3.61 9.07
CA PRO A 79 -7.58 -4.85 9.06
C PRO A 79 -6.17 -4.70 8.50
N ALA A 80 -5.78 -3.52 8.01
CA ALA A 80 -4.48 -3.24 7.39
C ALA A 80 -4.17 -4.11 6.16
N PHE A 81 -5.19 -4.39 5.33
CA PHE A 81 -5.02 -5.17 4.10
C PHE A 81 -4.00 -4.50 3.17
N GLY A 82 -3.05 -5.29 2.67
CA GLY A 82 -2.00 -4.86 1.76
C GLY A 82 -1.06 -3.79 2.28
N ALA A 83 -1.15 -3.43 3.57
CA ALA A 83 -0.45 -2.30 4.15
C ALA A 83 1.05 -2.53 4.33
N ILE A 84 1.85 -1.50 4.04
CA ILE A 84 3.23 -1.41 4.52
C ILE A 84 3.21 -0.92 5.96
N VAL A 85 3.62 -1.79 6.88
CA VAL A 85 3.60 -1.51 8.30
C VAL A 85 4.91 -0.85 8.75
N GLY A 86 4.83 0.27 9.39
CA GLY A 86 6.03 0.99 9.88
C GLY A 86 5.68 2.26 10.70
N ARG A 87 6.74 2.79 11.36
CA ARG A 87 8.15 2.35 11.36
C ARG A 87 8.39 1.00 12.05
N VAL A 88 7.70 0.74 13.17
CA VAL A 88 7.82 -0.50 13.93
C VAL A 88 6.52 -1.26 13.77
N ALA A 89 6.61 -2.54 13.40
CA ALA A 89 5.48 -3.43 13.34
C ALA A 89 5.11 -3.90 14.76
N ASN A 90 3.82 -4.25 14.95
CA ASN A 90 3.28 -4.69 16.22
C ASN A 90 3.39 -3.60 17.32
N ARG A 91 3.51 -3.99 18.60
CA ARG A 91 3.33 -3.11 19.75
C ARG A 91 4.62 -2.68 20.40
N ILE A 92 4.69 -1.39 20.76
CA ILE A 92 5.64 -0.88 21.73
C ILE A 92 4.85 -0.63 23.03
N SER A 93 5.19 -1.40 24.05
CA SER A 93 4.52 -1.35 25.36
C SER A 93 4.60 0.04 25.96
N ASN A 94 3.50 0.48 26.58
CA ASN A 94 3.34 1.82 27.17
C ASN A 94 3.70 2.98 26.20
N ALA A 95 3.69 2.71 24.89
CA ALA A 95 4.07 3.66 23.85
C ALA A 95 5.39 4.39 24.15
N SER A 96 6.35 3.72 24.76
CA SER A 96 7.61 4.33 25.19
C SER A 96 8.78 3.36 25.10
N PHE A 97 9.96 3.89 24.75
CA PHE A 97 11.21 3.15 24.79
C PHE A 97 12.38 4.06 25.11
N THR A 98 13.47 3.50 25.65
CA THR A 98 14.70 4.23 25.91
C THR A 98 15.79 3.75 24.96
N LEU A 99 16.47 4.67 24.31
CA LEU A 99 17.59 4.41 23.42
C LEU A 99 18.70 5.41 23.69
N ASN A 100 19.92 4.94 23.92
CA ASN A 100 21.10 5.76 24.24
C ASN A 100 20.86 6.75 25.40
N GLY A 101 20.17 6.29 26.45
CA GLY A 101 19.86 7.10 27.63
C GLY A 101 18.74 8.14 27.44
N LYS A 102 18.16 8.25 26.24
CA LYS A 102 17.04 9.14 25.95
C LYS A 102 15.74 8.34 25.84
N THR A 103 14.72 8.75 26.57
CA THR A 103 13.37 8.19 26.48
C THR A 103 12.57 8.87 25.37
N TYR A 104 11.95 8.05 24.53
CA TYR A 104 11.06 8.46 23.45
C TYR A 104 9.63 8.08 23.81
N GLN A 105 8.75 9.07 23.82
CA GLN A 105 7.32 8.85 24.01
C GLN A 105 6.65 8.84 22.63
N LEU A 106 5.86 7.81 22.38
CA LEU A 106 5.11 7.61 21.14
C LEU A 106 3.63 7.87 21.35
N GLU A 107 2.89 7.87 20.27
CA GLU A 107 1.44 7.96 20.28
C GLU A 107 0.83 6.66 20.81
N GLN A 108 -0.15 6.77 21.72
CA GLN A 108 -0.96 5.64 22.19
C GLN A 108 -2.18 5.51 21.27
N ASN A 109 -2.22 4.46 20.47
CA ASN A 109 -3.30 4.18 19.51
C ASN A 109 -3.91 2.77 19.70
N ASP A 110 -3.44 2.03 20.70
CA ASP A 110 -3.91 0.70 21.08
C ASP A 110 -3.84 0.58 22.60
N GLU A 111 -4.89 1.06 23.29
CA GLU A 111 -4.94 1.24 24.74
C GLU A 111 -3.76 2.11 25.21
N THR A 112 -2.83 1.53 26.00
CA THR A 112 -1.61 2.21 26.44
C THR A 112 -0.43 2.06 25.50
N ASN A 113 -0.56 1.24 24.45
CA ASN A 113 0.52 0.85 23.56
C ASN A 113 0.56 1.71 22.28
N CYS A 114 1.72 1.73 21.63
CA CYS A 114 1.84 2.16 20.25
C CYS A 114 1.80 0.94 19.33
N LEU A 115 0.77 0.83 18.49
CA LEU A 115 0.59 -0.24 17.51
C LEU A 115 0.89 0.25 16.12
N HIS A 116 1.76 -0.46 15.40
CA HIS A 116 2.05 -0.24 13.98
C HIS A 116 2.48 1.18 13.61
N GLY A 117 3.14 1.89 14.54
CA GLY A 117 3.65 3.25 14.30
C GLY A 117 2.65 4.38 14.59
N GLY A 118 1.53 4.09 15.29
CA GLY A 118 0.55 5.11 15.71
C GLY A 118 -0.59 5.29 14.69
N THR A 119 -1.28 6.43 14.74
CA THR A 119 -2.41 6.72 13.82
C THR A 119 -1.95 7.23 12.45
N LYS A 120 -0.76 7.87 12.39
CA LYS A 120 -0.13 8.39 11.16
C LYS A 120 0.89 7.42 10.58
N ARG A 121 0.59 6.14 10.62
CA ARG A 121 1.43 5.05 10.10
C ARG A 121 1.62 5.11 8.58
N PHE A 122 2.50 4.28 8.05
CA PHE A 122 2.96 4.38 6.66
C PHE A 122 1.84 4.24 5.63
N GLU A 123 0.90 3.34 5.83
CA GLU A 123 -0.22 3.11 4.91
C GLU A 123 -1.27 4.24 4.90
N LYS A 124 -1.05 5.33 5.65
CA LYS A 124 -1.92 6.52 5.66
C LYS A 124 -1.25 7.75 5.06
N ARG A 125 -0.23 7.57 4.24
CA ARG A 125 0.55 8.66 3.64
C ARG A 125 0.51 8.58 2.12
N MET A 126 0.57 9.73 1.46
CA MET A 126 0.88 9.79 0.03
C MET A 126 2.38 9.55 -0.20
N TYR A 127 2.70 8.79 -1.23
CA TYR A 127 4.06 8.51 -1.67
C TYR A 127 4.28 9.04 -3.08
N LYS A 128 5.50 9.48 -3.36
CA LYS A 128 5.95 9.72 -4.72
C LYS A 128 6.43 8.38 -5.28
N ALA A 129 5.80 7.92 -6.36
CA ALA A 129 6.20 6.70 -7.04
C ALA A 129 7.15 7.01 -8.20
N GLU A 130 8.21 6.23 -8.33
CA GLU A 130 9.12 6.20 -9.47
C GLU A 130 9.17 4.75 -9.97
N CYS A 131 9.11 4.57 -11.28
CA CYS A 131 9.16 3.27 -11.92
C CYS A 131 10.47 3.12 -12.67
N SER A 132 11.13 1.99 -12.48
CA SER A 132 12.32 1.59 -13.25
C SER A 132 12.23 0.11 -13.58
N MET A 133 12.83 -0.29 -14.70
CA MET A 133 12.99 -1.69 -15.07
C MET A 133 14.48 -2.01 -15.09
N GLU A 134 14.84 -3.16 -14.51
CA GLU A 134 16.20 -3.70 -14.61
C GLU A 134 16.19 -4.84 -15.63
N GLU A 135 17.27 -4.99 -16.40
CA GLU A 135 17.41 -6.11 -17.36
C GLU A 135 17.38 -7.44 -16.61
N GLY A 136 16.42 -8.30 -16.96
CA GLY A 136 16.25 -9.64 -16.37
C GLY A 136 15.13 -9.77 -15.32
N ALA A 137 14.35 -8.72 -15.09
CA ALA A 137 13.18 -8.78 -14.24
C ALA A 137 11.92 -9.22 -14.99
#